data_18b4d681e5b5736f1aa8ed903983d697
#
_entry.id   18b4d681e5b5736f1aa8ed903983d697
#
_cell.length_a   1.000
_cell.length_b   1.000
_cell.length_c   1.000
_cell.angle_alpha   90.00
_cell.angle_beta   90.00
_cell.angle_gamma   90.00
#
_symmetry.space_group_name_H-M   'P 1'
#
loop_
_entity.id
_entity.type
_entity.pdbx_description
1 polymer ?
#
loop_
_entity_poly.entity_id
_entity_poly.type
_entity_poly.pdbx_seq_one_letter_code
_entity_poly.pdbx_strand_id
1 'polypeptide(L)'
;MNCSKFFILCFSFLFSFAQAQNLALTKKKNLNTRIELGFDRGIQLSKNFPILKSGEQFNLSISKLYGSHFEAGIGVGYQNLGDEQFMPIYLLLVGKTKAGSGPYIESSVGYAYGENSKYEHAVISNFEGGKYFSTGIGYEFNIKNQYSFLASCNYIRQQSQVKHYEGETVNYIENLTFDLIVFKIGLLLK
;
A
#
# COMPACT_ATOMS: atom_id res chain seq x y z
N MET A 1 -18.11 -4.19 1.37
CA MET A 1 -17.60 -5.43 2.06
C MET A 1 -17.24 -5.03 3.48
N ASN A 2 -17.86 -5.61 4.52
CA ASN A 2 -17.65 -5.17 5.90
C ASN A 2 -16.18 -5.30 6.31
N CYS A 3 -15.60 -4.24 6.87
CA CYS A 3 -14.20 -4.13 7.30
C CYS A 3 -13.74 -5.34 8.17
N SER A 4 -14.66 -5.89 9.01
CA SER A 4 -14.39 -7.08 9.83
C SER A 4 -14.15 -8.36 9.00
N LYS A 5 -14.84 -8.53 7.87
CA LYS A 5 -14.64 -9.68 6.97
C LYS A 5 -13.32 -9.61 6.23
N PHE A 6 -12.88 -8.39 5.88
CA PHE A 6 -11.59 -8.17 5.25
C PHE A 6 -10.44 -8.47 6.22
N PHE A 7 -10.56 -8.02 7.48
CA PHE A 7 -9.55 -8.29 8.52
C PHE A 7 -9.41 -9.80 8.79
N ILE A 8 -10.52 -10.54 8.83
CA ILE A 8 -10.51 -12.01 9.01
C ILE A 8 -9.88 -12.69 7.79
N LEU A 9 -10.15 -12.20 6.57
CA LEU A 9 -9.55 -12.74 5.34
C LEU A 9 -8.05 -12.49 5.28
N CYS A 10 -7.59 -11.29 5.64
CA CYS A 10 -6.17 -10.96 5.73
C CYS A 10 -5.47 -11.78 6.82
N PHE A 11 -6.11 -11.98 7.97
CA PHE A 11 -5.53 -12.75 9.07
C PHE A 11 -5.44 -14.25 8.74
N SER A 12 -6.46 -14.81 8.10
CA SER A 12 -6.44 -16.21 7.62
C SER A 12 -5.41 -16.40 6.52
N PHE A 13 -5.23 -15.42 5.64
CA PHE A 13 -4.20 -15.45 4.61
C PHE A 13 -2.79 -15.38 5.22
N LEU A 14 -2.57 -14.52 6.23
CA LEU A 14 -1.32 -14.44 6.99
C LEU A 14 -1.01 -15.74 7.72
N PHE A 15 -2.01 -16.38 8.31
CA PHE A 15 -1.84 -17.65 9.04
C PHE A 15 -1.53 -18.82 8.10
N SER A 16 -2.21 -18.89 6.95
CA SER A 16 -1.93 -19.87 5.89
C SER A 16 -0.55 -19.66 5.28
N PHE A 17 -0.11 -18.40 5.17
CA PHE A 17 1.19 -18.03 4.65
C PHE A 17 2.33 -18.39 5.61
N ALA A 18 2.13 -18.17 6.93
CA ALA A 18 3.08 -18.56 7.97
C ALA A 18 3.26 -20.09 8.02
N GLN A 19 2.18 -20.85 7.79
CA GLN A 19 2.26 -22.31 7.67
C GLN A 19 2.96 -22.77 6.39
N ALA A 20 2.72 -22.09 5.26
CA ALA A 20 3.40 -22.37 3.99
C ALA A 20 4.90 -22.06 4.05
N GLN A 21 5.31 -21.04 4.79
CA GLN A 21 6.73 -20.75 5.04
C GLN A 21 7.41 -21.86 5.86
N ASN A 22 6.75 -22.44 6.86
CA ASN A 22 7.30 -23.56 7.62
C ASN A 22 7.50 -24.83 6.76
N LEU A 23 6.66 -25.05 5.76
CA LEU A 23 6.83 -26.15 4.79
C LEU A 23 7.90 -25.86 3.71
N ALA A 24 8.22 -24.59 3.46
CA ALA A 24 9.19 -24.16 2.45
C ALA A 24 10.62 -23.97 2.97
N LEU A 25 10.86 -24.13 4.27
CA LEU A 25 12.17 -23.93 4.94
C LEU A 25 13.27 -24.89 4.52
N THR A 26 12.99 -25.86 3.66
CA THR A 26 14.00 -26.82 3.16
C THR A 26 14.75 -26.37 1.90
N LYS A 27 14.37 -25.24 1.27
CA LYS A 27 15.12 -24.65 0.15
C LYS A 27 15.39 -23.18 0.44
N LYS A 28 16.66 -22.81 0.51
CA LYS A 28 17.21 -21.45 0.59
C LYS A 28 16.53 -20.52 -0.44
N LYS A 29 15.35 -19.98 -0.13
CA LYS A 29 14.64 -19.03 -0.97
C LYS A 29 15.00 -17.64 -0.48
N ASN A 30 15.63 -16.83 -1.34
CA ASN A 30 15.85 -15.40 -1.15
C ASN A 30 14.52 -14.62 -1.24
N LEU A 31 13.53 -15.06 -0.49
CA LEU A 31 12.20 -14.49 -0.47
C LEU A 31 12.00 -13.72 0.83
N ASN A 32 11.72 -12.44 0.72
CA ASN A 32 11.49 -11.52 1.81
C ASN A 32 9.99 -11.21 1.92
N THR A 33 9.47 -11.15 3.14
CA THR A 33 8.11 -10.68 3.43
C THR A 33 8.19 -9.40 4.24
N ARG A 34 7.52 -8.34 3.79
CA ARG A 34 7.43 -7.05 4.48
C ARG A 34 6.03 -6.85 5.01
N ILE A 35 5.94 -6.40 6.25
CA ILE A 35 4.70 -5.97 6.91
C ILE A 35 4.95 -4.56 7.40
N GLU A 36 4.20 -3.58 6.91
CA GLU A 36 4.41 -2.18 7.21
C GLU A 36 3.11 -1.50 7.64
N LEU A 37 3.23 -0.64 8.66
CA LEU A 37 2.20 0.32 9.08
C LEU A 37 2.67 1.72 8.70
N GLY A 38 1.77 2.57 8.22
CA GLY A 38 2.08 3.92 7.81
C GLY A 38 1.06 4.92 8.32
N PHE A 39 1.53 6.17 8.47
CA PHE A 39 0.71 7.33 8.77
C PHE A 39 0.82 8.31 7.61
N ASP A 40 -0.33 8.60 7.01
CA ASP A 40 -0.47 9.41 5.81
C ASP A 40 -0.80 10.85 6.18
N ARG A 41 -0.17 11.79 5.50
CA ARG A 41 -0.55 13.20 5.55
C ARG A 41 -0.30 13.86 4.20
N GLY A 42 -1.31 14.57 3.68
CA GLY A 42 -1.16 15.23 2.39
C GLY A 42 -2.40 15.95 1.94
N ILE A 43 -2.54 16.08 0.63
CA ILE A 43 -3.56 16.91 0.00
C ILE A 43 -4.31 16.08 -1.03
N GLN A 44 -5.63 16.14 -0.97
CA GLN A 44 -6.51 15.72 -2.06
C GLN A 44 -6.72 16.91 -3.00
N LEU A 45 -6.38 16.75 -4.26
CA LEU A 45 -6.63 17.72 -5.30
C LEU A 45 -7.92 17.33 -6.03
N SER A 46 -8.91 18.22 -5.99
CA SER A 46 -10.09 18.19 -6.83
C SER A 46 -10.14 19.48 -7.67
N LYS A 47 -11.06 19.56 -8.63
CA LYS A 47 -11.19 20.76 -9.49
C LYS A 47 -11.44 22.05 -8.72
N ASN A 48 -12.01 21.96 -7.52
CA ASN A 48 -12.52 23.15 -6.83
C ASN A 48 -11.59 23.64 -5.71
N PHE A 49 -11.06 22.76 -4.83
CA PHE A 49 -10.18 23.17 -3.73
C PHE A 49 -9.30 22.02 -3.24
N PRO A 50 -8.06 22.31 -2.83
CA PRO A 50 -7.24 21.33 -2.13
C PRO A 50 -7.81 21.06 -0.73
N ILE A 51 -7.96 19.79 -0.37
CA ILE A 51 -8.43 19.34 0.95
C ILE A 51 -7.29 18.61 1.65
N LEU A 52 -6.99 19.01 2.89
CA LEU A 52 -6.01 18.31 3.71
C LEU A 52 -6.56 16.94 4.12
N LYS A 53 -5.79 15.90 3.87
CA LYS A 53 -6.09 14.51 4.26
C LYS A 53 -5.02 13.99 5.21
N SER A 54 -5.47 13.18 6.15
CA SER A 54 -4.61 12.39 7.02
C SER A 54 -5.24 11.02 7.21
N GLY A 55 -4.41 10.03 7.43
CA GLY A 55 -4.90 8.68 7.58
C GLY A 55 -3.83 7.70 7.99
N GLU A 56 -4.15 6.45 7.84
CA GLU A 56 -3.31 5.31 8.20
C GLU A 56 -3.35 4.26 7.11
N GLN A 57 -2.26 3.53 6.98
CA GLN A 57 -2.16 2.45 6.02
C GLN A 57 -1.51 1.21 6.62
N PHE A 58 -1.87 0.08 6.04
CA PHE A 58 -1.24 -1.21 6.26
C PHE A 58 -0.81 -1.78 4.93
N ASN A 59 0.44 -2.26 4.84
CA ASN A 59 0.98 -2.88 3.63
C ASN A 59 1.57 -4.25 3.94
N LEU A 60 1.33 -5.18 3.03
CA LEU A 60 1.93 -6.50 3.00
C LEU A 60 2.55 -6.72 1.63
N SER A 61 3.83 -7.06 1.58
CA SER A 61 4.50 -7.37 0.32
C SER A 61 5.43 -8.56 0.43
N ILE A 62 5.61 -9.22 -0.70
CA ILE A 62 6.54 -10.33 -0.88
C ILE A 62 7.49 -9.94 -1.99
N SER A 63 8.78 -10.02 -1.71
CA SER A 63 9.83 -9.66 -2.66
C SER A 63 10.90 -10.72 -2.72
N LYS A 64 11.57 -10.80 -3.86
CA LYS A 64 12.74 -11.63 -4.05
C LYS A 64 13.98 -10.74 -4.12
N LEU A 65 15.03 -11.15 -3.40
CA LEU A 65 16.32 -10.49 -3.43
C LEU A 65 17.11 -10.96 -4.66
N TYR A 66 17.55 -10.03 -5.49
CA TYR A 66 18.43 -10.24 -6.65
C TYR A 66 19.81 -9.67 -6.36
N GLY A 67 20.79 -10.55 -6.20
CA GLY A 67 22.10 -10.14 -5.70
C GLY A 67 22.03 -9.64 -4.25
N SER A 68 22.80 -8.61 -3.93
CA SER A 68 22.89 -8.03 -2.59
C SER A 68 22.17 -6.67 -2.43
N HIS A 69 21.72 -6.08 -3.55
CA HIS A 69 21.33 -4.66 -3.56
C HIS A 69 19.93 -4.41 -4.13
N PHE A 70 19.31 -5.38 -4.77
CA PHE A 70 18.05 -5.17 -5.45
C PHE A 70 16.99 -6.16 -5.03
N GLU A 71 15.79 -5.69 -4.71
CA GLU A 71 14.61 -6.51 -4.49
C GLU A 71 13.49 -6.12 -5.44
N ALA A 72 12.77 -7.11 -5.96
CA ALA A 72 11.55 -6.92 -6.72
C ALA A 72 10.46 -7.83 -6.17
N GLY A 73 9.24 -7.31 -6.12
CA GLY A 73 8.13 -8.05 -5.51
C GLY A 73 6.76 -7.48 -5.86
N ILE A 74 5.78 -8.04 -5.19
CA ILE A 74 4.38 -7.62 -5.28
C ILE A 74 3.85 -7.32 -3.89
N GLY A 75 2.91 -6.42 -3.78
CA GLY A 75 2.29 -6.08 -2.51
C GLY A 75 0.82 -5.74 -2.65
N VAL A 76 0.16 -5.78 -1.52
CA VAL A 76 -1.21 -5.32 -1.32
C VAL A 76 -1.22 -4.41 -0.11
N GLY A 77 -2.12 -3.44 -0.09
CA GLY A 77 -2.27 -2.53 1.03
C GLY A 77 -3.72 -2.24 1.36
N TYR A 78 -3.90 -1.59 2.47
CA TYR A 78 -5.13 -0.93 2.87
C TYR A 78 -4.76 0.46 3.37
N GLN A 79 -5.42 1.48 2.87
CA GLN A 79 -5.21 2.88 3.22
C GLN A 79 -6.56 3.50 3.56
N ASN A 80 -6.63 4.16 4.72
CA ASN A 80 -7.83 4.86 5.19
C ASN A 80 -7.51 6.35 5.33
N LEU A 81 -8.16 7.18 4.53
CA LEU A 81 -8.02 8.65 4.52
C LEU A 81 -9.30 9.34 5.03
N GLY A 82 -9.94 8.75 6.02
CA GLY A 82 -11.21 9.19 6.56
C GLY A 82 -12.38 8.59 5.79
N ASP A 83 -13.04 9.39 4.95
CA ASP A 83 -14.18 8.90 4.15
C ASP A 83 -13.75 8.02 2.98
N GLU A 84 -12.53 8.22 2.47
CA GLU A 84 -11.97 7.46 1.37
C GLU A 84 -11.13 6.29 1.87
N GLN A 85 -11.39 5.11 1.32
CA GLN A 85 -10.63 3.90 1.60
C GLN A 85 -10.07 3.34 0.30
N PHE A 86 -8.81 2.91 0.34
CA PHE A 86 -8.12 2.35 -0.82
C PHE A 86 -7.48 1.02 -0.52
N MET A 87 -7.51 0.13 -1.51
CA MET A 87 -6.81 -1.15 -1.49
C MET A 87 -5.83 -1.22 -2.67
N PRO A 88 -4.60 -0.70 -2.53
CA PRO A 88 -3.59 -0.78 -3.57
C PRO A 88 -3.08 -2.20 -3.75
N ILE A 89 -2.94 -2.60 -5.02
CA ILE A 89 -2.19 -3.77 -5.46
C ILE A 89 -1.04 -3.24 -6.31
N TYR A 90 0.21 -3.57 -5.98
CA TYR A 90 1.36 -2.93 -6.58
C TYR A 90 2.54 -3.86 -6.82
N LEU A 91 3.38 -3.48 -7.77
CA LEU A 91 4.74 -3.98 -7.94
C LEU A 91 5.66 -3.16 -7.04
N LEU A 92 6.58 -3.82 -6.35
CA LEU A 92 7.56 -3.21 -5.45
C LEU A 92 8.97 -3.39 -6.01
N LEU A 93 9.73 -2.32 -6.00
CA LEU A 93 11.16 -2.30 -6.31
C LEU A 93 11.91 -1.66 -5.14
N VAL A 94 12.98 -2.29 -4.69
CA VAL A 94 13.82 -1.77 -3.60
C VAL A 94 15.28 -1.86 -3.98
N GLY A 95 15.96 -0.71 -3.94
CA GLY A 95 17.41 -0.61 -4.08
C GLY A 95 18.07 -0.39 -2.72
N LYS A 96 19.02 -1.25 -2.34
CA LYS A 96 19.73 -1.21 -1.06
C LYS A 96 21.20 -0.85 -1.28
N THR A 97 21.76 -0.04 -0.39
CA THR A 97 23.20 0.25 -0.43
C THR A 97 24.03 -0.91 0.10
N LYS A 98 23.46 -1.70 1.01
CA LYS A 98 24.11 -2.83 1.66
C LYS A 98 23.11 -3.94 1.95
N ALA A 99 23.53 -5.18 1.86
CA ALA A 99 22.72 -6.31 2.26
C ALA A 99 22.52 -6.34 3.79
N GLY A 100 21.27 -6.45 4.22
CA GLY A 100 20.90 -6.77 5.60
C GLY A 100 20.82 -5.61 6.58
N SER A 101 21.39 -4.45 6.30
CA SER A 101 21.23 -3.24 7.13
C SER A 101 21.75 -2.03 6.38
N GLY A 102 21.03 -0.92 6.45
CA GLY A 102 21.43 0.32 5.82
C GLY A 102 20.30 1.06 5.11
N PRO A 103 20.63 2.17 4.47
CA PRO A 103 19.65 2.95 3.72
C PRO A 103 19.20 2.20 2.46
N TYR A 104 17.94 2.41 2.10
CA TYR A 104 17.34 1.91 0.87
C TYR A 104 16.43 2.95 0.22
N ILE A 105 16.21 2.77 -1.07
CA ILE A 105 15.19 3.48 -1.84
C ILE A 105 14.15 2.46 -2.24
N GLU A 106 12.88 2.81 -2.14
CA GLU A 106 11.79 1.97 -2.61
C GLU A 106 10.89 2.73 -3.58
N SER A 107 10.33 2.00 -4.53
CA SER A 107 9.32 2.52 -5.44
C SER A 107 8.27 1.44 -5.69
N SER A 108 7.03 1.85 -5.80
CA SER A 108 5.93 0.95 -6.15
C SER A 108 4.98 1.61 -7.14
N VAL A 109 4.42 0.79 -8.01
CA VAL A 109 3.46 1.19 -9.03
C VAL A 109 2.37 0.16 -9.13
N GLY A 110 1.11 0.60 -9.24
CA GLY A 110 -0.01 -0.31 -9.28
C GLY A 110 -1.35 0.38 -9.50
N TYR A 111 -2.36 -0.29 -9.04
CA TYR A 111 -3.74 0.19 -9.05
C TYR A 111 -4.33 0.05 -7.64
N ALA A 112 -5.06 1.06 -7.19
CA ALA A 112 -5.77 1.00 -5.93
C ALA A 112 -7.28 1.00 -6.19
N TYR A 113 -7.95 -0.01 -5.69
CA TYR A 113 -9.41 -0.03 -5.62
C TYR A 113 -9.85 0.93 -4.52
N GLY A 114 -10.85 1.75 -4.80
CA GLY A 114 -11.32 2.77 -3.88
C GLY A 114 -12.78 2.59 -3.49
N GLU A 115 -13.09 2.90 -2.25
CA GLU A 115 -14.46 3.06 -1.71
C GLU A 115 -14.55 4.41 -1.00
N ASN A 116 -15.73 5.04 -1.03
CA ASN A 116 -15.97 6.26 -0.28
C ASN A 116 -17.33 6.19 0.39
N SER A 117 -17.35 6.27 1.71
CA SER A 117 -18.57 6.14 2.52
C SER A 117 -19.59 7.24 2.28
N LYS A 118 -19.16 8.43 1.84
CA LYS A 118 -20.08 9.53 1.50
C LYS A 118 -20.89 9.26 0.24
N TYR A 119 -20.31 8.49 -0.69
CA TYR A 119 -20.97 8.20 -1.97
C TYR A 119 -21.79 6.91 -1.93
N GLU A 120 -21.60 6.02 -0.94
CA GLU A 120 -22.41 4.80 -0.77
C GLU A 120 -23.91 5.07 -0.58
N HIS A 121 -24.27 6.23 0.00
CA HIS A 121 -25.66 6.62 0.24
C HIS A 121 -26.20 7.59 -0.81
N ALA A 122 -25.36 8.13 -1.68
CA ALA A 122 -25.80 8.98 -2.77
C ALA A 122 -26.17 8.11 -3.95
N VAL A 123 -27.46 8.01 -4.24
CA VAL A 123 -28.05 7.27 -5.38
C VAL A 123 -27.44 7.71 -6.74
N ILE A 124 -26.54 8.69 -6.75
CA ILE A 124 -26.12 9.46 -7.90
C ILE A 124 -24.59 9.45 -8.13
N SER A 125 -23.80 8.79 -7.29
CA SER A 125 -22.33 8.84 -7.45
C SER A 125 -21.67 7.51 -7.14
N ASN A 126 -20.70 7.13 -7.96
CA ASN A 126 -19.87 5.95 -7.78
C ASN A 126 -18.41 6.37 -7.66
N PHE A 127 -17.73 5.92 -6.61
CA PHE A 127 -16.32 6.17 -6.37
C PHE A 127 -15.49 4.98 -6.88
N GLU A 128 -14.57 5.26 -7.78
CA GLU A 128 -13.68 4.26 -8.35
C GLU A 128 -12.23 4.59 -8.00
N GLY A 129 -11.44 3.56 -7.78
CA GLY A 129 -10.03 3.68 -7.61
C GLY A 129 -9.30 4.09 -8.90
N GLY A 130 -7.96 4.06 -8.85
CA GLY A 130 -7.15 4.45 -9.99
C GLY A 130 -5.67 4.12 -9.81
N LYS A 131 -4.83 4.83 -10.56
CA LYS A 131 -3.39 4.59 -10.55
C LYS A 131 -2.79 4.90 -9.19
N TYR A 132 -1.89 4.02 -8.75
CA TYR A 132 -1.12 4.15 -7.54
C TYR A 132 0.37 4.22 -7.87
N PHE A 133 1.05 5.18 -7.30
CA PHE A 133 2.49 5.33 -7.35
C PHE A 133 3.01 5.70 -5.98
N SER A 134 4.10 5.08 -5.54
CA SER A 134 4.82 5.46 -4.32
C SER A 134 6.32 5.42 -4.58
N THR A 135 7.03 6.37 -3.99
CA THR A 135 8.51 6.35 -3.95
C THR A 135 9.00 6.95 -2.65
N GLY A 136 10.11 6.45 -2.13
CA GLY A 136 10.64 6.95 -0.87
C GLY A 136 12.00 6.39 -0.52
N ILE A 137 12.46 6.84 0.63
CA ILE A 137 13.71 6.43 1.22
C ILE A 137 13.47 5.83 2.59
N GLY A 138 14.27 4.86 2.97
CA GLY A 138 14.15 4.23 4.27
C GLY A 138 15.47 3.70 4.78
N TYR A 139 15.40 3.13 5.97
CA TYR A 139 16.51 2.47 6.61
C TYR A 139 16.09 1.11 7.15
N GLU A 140 16.89 0.09 6.86
CA GLU A 140 16.73 -1.27 7.38
C GLU A 140 17.68 -1.47 8.57
N PHE A 141 17.12 -1.81 9.74
CA PHE A 141 17.84 -2.14 10.96
C PHE A 141 17.81 -3.65 11.16
N ASN A 142 18.94 -4.31 11.03
CA ASN A 142 19.01 -5.75 11.25
C ASN A 142 18.89 -6.06 12.75
N ILE A 143 17.87 -6.82 13.15
CA ILE A 143 17.68 -7.28 14.54
C ILE A 143 18.34 -8.65 14.74
N LYS A 144 18.08 -9.55 13.79
CA LYS A 144 18.63 -10.91 13.72
C LYS A 144 18.72 -11.34 12.25
N ASN A 145 19.41 -12.43 11.98
CA ASN A 145 19.58 -12.92 10.60
C ASN A 145 18.27 -13.11 9.82
N GLN A 146 17.17 -13.32 10.51
CA GLN A 146 15.84 -13.57 9.91
C GLN A 146 14.90 -12.37 9.97
N TYR A 147 15.23 -11.33 10.75
CA TYR A 147 14.32 -10.21 11.01
C TYR A 147 15.04 -8.88 10.93
N SER A 148 14.46 -7.93 10.25
CA SER A 148 14.87 -6.54 10.25
C SER A 148 13.69 -5.62 10.54
N PHE A 149 13.96 -4.52 11.24
CA PHE A 149 13.02 -3.42 11.38
C PHE A 149 13.22 -2.45 10.22
N LEU A 150 12.12 -1.93 9.68
CA LEU A 150 12.11 -0.96 8.60
C LEU A 150 11.53 0.36 9.09
N ALA A 151 12.13 1.46 8.66
CA ALA A 151 11.56 2.80 8.80
C ALA A 151 11.72 3.54 7.49
N SER A 152 10.66 4.15 6.97
CA SER A 152 10.72 4.88 5.70
C SER A 152 9.83 6.10 5.67
N CYS A 153 10.17 7.01 4.75
CA CYS A 153 9.37 8.16 4.39
C CYS A 153 9.12 8.11 2.88
N ASN A 154 7.86 8.08 2.48
CA ASN A 154 7.43 7.89 1.11
C ASN A 154 6.54 9.04 0.66
N TYR A 155 6.66 9.41 -0.61
CA TYR A 155 5.66 10.16 -1.32
C TYR A 155 4.74 9.17 -2.04
N ILE A 156 3.44 9.35 -1.90
CA ILE A 156 2.41 8.57 -2.61
C ILE A 156 1.58 9.50 -3.46
N ARG A 157 1.39 9.12 -4.72
CA ARG A 157 0.37 9.69 -5.59
C ARG A 157 -0.67 8.64 -5.95
N GLN A 158 -1.88 8.91 -5.51
CA GLN A 158 -3.05 8.06 -5.72
C GLN A 158 -4.08 8.81 -6.57
N GLN A 159 -4.53 8.21 -7.65
CA GLN A 159 -5.64 8.73 -8.45
C GLN A 159 -6.92 7.97 -8.13
N SER A 160 -8.06 8.66 -8.27
CA SER A 160 -9.38 8.06 -8.23
C SER A 160 -10.36 8.84 -9.07
N GLN A 161 -11.54 8.29 -9.32
CA GLN A 161 -12.60 8.91 -10.09
C GLN A 161 -13.92 8.82 -9.35
N VAL A 162 -14.70 9.88 -9.42
CA VAL A 162 -16.10 9.92 -8.99
C VAL A 162 -16.96 10.08 -10.23
N LYS A 163 -17.82 9.10 -10.48
CA LYS A 163 -18.82 9.15 -11.55
C LYS A 163 -20.13 9.64 -10.97
N HIS A 164 -20.62 10.75 -11.49
CA HIS A 164 -21.92 11.31 -11.12
C HIS A 164 -22.94 10.91 -12.17
N TYR A 165 -24.09 10.40 -11.71
CA TYR A 165 -25.15 9.89 -12.58
C TYR A 165 -26.36 10.81 -12.55
N GLU A 166 -27.04 10.92 -13.70
CA GLU A 166 -28.40 11.46 -13.81
C GLU A 166 -29.26 10.38 -14.41
N GLY A 167 -30.09 9.73 -13.58
CA GLY A 167 -30.77 8.49 -13.94
C GLY A 167 -29.76 7.33 -14.15
N GLU A 168 -29.80 6.70 -15.33
CA GLU A 168 -28.89 5.61 -15.69
C GLU A 168 -27.65 6.05 -16.45
N THR A 169 -27.53 7.36 -16.78
CA THR A 169 -26.44 7.89 -17.58
C THR A 169 -25.40 8.61 -16.73
N VAL A 170 -24.12 8.46 -17.07
CA VAL A 170 -23.03 9.22 -16.43
C VAL A 170 -23.09 10.65 -16.92
N ASN A 171 -23.39 11.59 -16.03
CA ASN A 171 -23.46 13.03 -16.33
C ASN A 171 -22.07 13.66 -16.43
N TYR A 172 -21.21 13.42 -15.42
CA TYR A 172 -19.83 13.85 -15.46
C TYR A 172 -18.90 12.99 -14.59
N ILE A 173 -17.60 13.04 -14.89
CA ILE A 173 -16.55 12.34 -14.15
C ILE A 173 -15.66 13.38 -13.48
N GLU A 174 -15.51 13.27 -12.18
CA GLU A 174 -14.55 14.04 -11.39
C GLU A 174 -13.30 13.20 -11.14
N ASN A 175 -12.12 13.72 -11.52
CA ASN A 175 -10.85 13.09 -11.23
C ASN A 175 -10.28 13.67 -9.94
N LEU A 176 -9.97 12.80 -8.99
CA LEU A 176 -9.33 13.15 -7.73
C LEU A 176 -7.88 12.67 -7.75
N THR A 177 -7.00 13.44 -7.16
CA THR A 177 -5.60 13.06 -6.95
C THR A 177 -5.24 13.32 -5.49
N PHE A 178 -4.67 12.32 -4.86
CA PHE A 178 -4.15 12.38 -3.50
C PHE A 178 -2.62 12.39 -3.57
N ASP A 179 -2.01 13.44 -3.07
CA ASP A 179 -0.55 13.58 -2.93
C ASP A 179 -0.22 13.54 -1.43
N LEU A 180 0.43 12.48 -0.99
CA LEU A 180 0.62 12.15 0.42
C LEU A 180 2.10 11.95 0.74
N ILE A 181 2.52 12.42 1.91
CA ILE A 181 3.75 11.99 2.56
C ILE A 181 3.39 10.97 3.62
N VAL A 182 4.10 9.87 3.62
CA VAL A 182 3.81 8.71 4.48
C VAL A 182 5.05 8.32 5.26
N PHE A 183 4.91 8.24 6.57
CA PHE A 183 5.91 7.64 7.43
C PHE A 183 5.50 6.21 7.73
N LYS A 184 6.36 5.25 7.38
CA LYS A 184 6.11 3.83 7.58
C LYS A 184 7.12 3.22 8.54
N ILE A 185 6.63 2.31 9.36
CA ILE A 185 7.44 1.40 10.16
C ILE A 185 7.02 -0.03 9.84
N GLY A 186 7.94 -0.97 9.89
CA GLY A 186 7.61 -2.34 9.53
C GLY A 186 8.63 -3.37 9.94
N LEU A 187 8.29 -4.61 9.63
CA LEU A 187 9.12 -5.80 9.81
C LEU A 187 9.40 -6.45 8.46
N LEU A 188 10.64 -6.81 8.24
CA LEU A 188 11.11 -7.62 7.13
C LEU A 188 11.48 -9.01 7.65
N LEU A 189 10.80 -10.04 7.14
CA LEU A 189 11.09 -11.46 7.38
C LEU A 189 11.89 -11.97 6.17
N LYS A 190 13.07 -12.56 6.43
CA LYS A 190 14.03 -13.01 5.41
C LYS A 190 14.04 -14.53 5.27
#